data_55d923a453abbcb58dd06b6184bba1ea
#
_entry.id   55d923a453abbcb58dd06b6184bba1ea
#
_cell.length_a   1.000
_cell.length_b   1.000
_cell.length_c   1.000
_cell.angle_alpha   90.00
_cell.angle_beta   90.00
_cell.angle_gamma   90.00
#
_symmetry.space_group_name_H-M   'P 1'
#
loop_
_entity.id
_entity.type
_entity.pdbx_description
1 polymer ?
#
loop_
_entity_poly.entity_id
_entity_poly.type
_entity_poly.pdbx_seq_one_letter_code
_entity_poly.pdbx_strand_id
1 'polypeptide(L)'
;MTCYSLGDVRVRTPESGRYWIAPNAVVIGNVVLEEDASVWFGTSIRGDNEEIRIGRGSNIQEGCVLHTDPGYPMMIGPGVTVGHMVMLHGCRIGAQSLIGIGSIILNGADIGEGSLIGANTLIPEGKVIPPRSMVLGSPGRVVRELSEEDVARFSQAAVRYVENWQRFKAQLQPQGD
;
A
#
# COMPACT_ATOMS: atom_id res chain seq x y z
N MET A 1 8.36 7.22 18.04
CA MET A 1 7.89 5.80 18.04
C MET A 1 6.78 5.73 17.01
N THR A 2 6.88 4.82 16.06
CA THR A 2 6.00 4.76 14.87
C THR A 2 5.04 3.57 14.89
N CYS A 3 5.37 2.51 15.66
CA CYS A 3 4.54 1.33 15.81
C CYS A 3 3.91 1.27 17.20
N TYR A 4 2.62 0.94 17.26
CA TYR A 4 1.87 0.83 18.49
C TYR A 4 1.18 -0.54 18.56
N SER A 5 1.23 -1.17 19.74
CA SER A 5 0.37 -2.31 20.05
C SER A 5 -1.03 -1.81 20.49
N LEU A 6 -2.03 -2.63 20.25
CA LEU A 6 -3.38 -2.44 20.78
C LEU A 6 -3.73 -3.67 21.62
N GLY A 7 -3.66 -3.56 22.92
CA GLY A 7 -3.67 -4.72 23.83
C GLY A 7 -2.47 -5.62 23.54
N ASP A 8 -2.74 -6.90 23.31
CA ASP A 8 -1.71 -7.92 23.00
C ASP A 8 -1.38 -8.00 21.49
N VAL A 9 -2.11 -7.28 20.65
CA VAL A 9 -1.92 -7.29 19.20
C VAL A 9 -0.83 -6.31 18.81
N ARG A 10 0.15 -6.78 18.02
CA ARG A 10 1.35 -6.03 17.67
C ARG A 10 1.58 -6.00 16.17
N VAL A 11 2.24 -4.94 15.73
CA VAL A 11 2.81 -4.87 14.38
C VAL A 11 3.90 -5.93 14.24
N ARG A 12 3.83 -6.71 13.16
CA ARG A 12 4.80 -7.76 12.83
C ARG A 12 5.66 -7.31 11.65
N THR A 13 6.96 -7.42 11.81
CA THR A 13 7.95 -7.00 10.81
C THR A 13 8.94 -8.13 10.53
N PRO A 14 9.64 -8.12 9.37
CA PRO A 14 10.65 -9.14 9.07
C PRO A 14 11.77 -9.19 10.11
N GLU A 15 12.16 -10.39 10.53
CA GLU A 15 13.30 -10.62 11.46
C GLU A 15 14.63 -10.10 10.89
N SER A 16 14.78 -10.12 9.57
CA SER A 16 15.96 -9.57 8.89
C SER A 16 16.15 -8.07 9.08
N GLY A 17 15.12 -7.35 9.54
CA GLY A 17 15.11 -5.90 9.61
C GLY A 17 15.02 -5.20 8.26
N ARG A 18 14.76 -5.93 7.17
CA ARG A 18 14.60 -5.40 5.80
C ARG A 18 13.19 -4.84 5.62
N TYR A 19 12.94 -3.68 6.18
CA TYR A 19 11.73 -2.86 6.02
C TYR A 19 12.03 -1.43 6.48
N TRP A 20 11.13 -0.53 6.17
CA TRP A 20 11.24 0.85 6.65
C TRP A 20 9.88 1.46 6.96
N ILE A 21 9.80 2.19 8.06
CA ILE A 21 8.65 3.00 8.46
C ILE A 21 9.19 4.39 8.79
N ALA A 22 8.67 5.41 8.10
CA ALA A 22 9.07 6.80 8.30
C ALA A 22 8.86 7.26 9.76
N PRO A 23 9.70 8.16 10.29
CA PRO A 23 9.66 8.56 11.70
C PRO A 23 8.32 9.15 12.17
N ASN A 24 7.52 9.73 11.26
CA ASN A 24 6.21 10.33 11.55
C ASN A 24 5.02 9.55 10.97
N ALA A 25 5.24 8.35 10.42
CA ALA A 25 4.15 7.44 10.09
C ALA A 25 3.64 6.77 11.38
N VAL A 26 2.38 6.36 11.39
CA VAL A 26 1.73 5.69 12.53
C VAL A 26 1.19 4.34 12.07
N VAL A 27 1.64 3.25 12.71
CA VAL A 27 1.21 1.88 12.42
C VAL A 27 0.73 1.22 13.71
N ILE A 28 -0.52 0.74 13.73
CA ILE A 28 -1.20 0.29 14.95
C ILE A 28 -1.78 -1.12 14.77
N GLY A 29 -1.55 -2.01 15.74
CA GLY A 29 -2.26 -3.27 15.92
C GLY A 29 -1.88 -4.36 14.94
N ASN A 30 -2.87 -5.05 14.36
CA ASN A 30 -2.69 -6.24 13.50
C ASN A 30 -2.21 -5.88 12.09
N VAL A 31 -1.00 -5.39 12.00
CA VAL A 31 -0.35 -5.03 10.73
C VAL A 31 0.88 -5.91 10.52
N VAL A 32 1.01 -6.46 9.31
CA VAL A 32 2.16 -7.27 8.87
C VAL A 32 2.88 -6.55 7.75
N LEU A 33 4.15 -6.25 7.94
CA LEU A 33 5.04 -5.84 6.87
C LEU A 33 5.91 -7.04 6.46
N GLU A 34 5.97 -7.31 5.17
CA GLU A 34 6.88 -8.32 4.62
C GLU A 34 8.24 -7.69 4.23
N GLU A 35 9.18 -8.55 3.80
CA GLU A 35 10.52 -8.14 3.37
C GLU A 35 10.46 -6.98 2.37
N ASP A 36 11.32 -5.99 2.55
CA ASP A 36 11.46 -4.81 1.70
C ASP A 36 10.22 -3.90 1.61
N ALA A 37 9.18 -4.15 2.43
CA ALA A 37 8.03 -3.25 2.51
C ALA A 37 8.41 -1.90 3.13
N SER A 38 7.78 -0.81 2.67
CA SER A 38 8.03 0.53 3.21
C SER A 38 6.76 1.36 3.39
N VAL A 39 6.74 2.13 4.49
CA VAL A 39 5.65 3.04 4.86
C VAL A 39 6.23 4.45 5.01
N TRP A 40 5.69 5.39 4.23
CA TRP A 40 6.28 6.72 4.06
C TRP A 40 5.63 7.77 4.96
N PHE A 41 6.14 8.98 4.89
CA PHE A 41 5.85 10.04 5.87
C PHE A 41 4.35 10.39 5.95
N GLY A 42 3.87 10.60 7.19
CA GLY A 42 2.49 11.00 7.46
C GLY A 42 1.43 9.94 7.20
N THR A 43 1.82 8.72 6.83
CA THR A 43 0.89 7.60 6.61
C THR A 43 0.35 7.06 7.93
N SER A 44 -0.96 6.75 7.96
CA SER A 44 -1.65 6.13 9.09
C SER A 44 -2.19 4.76 8.70
N ILE A 45 -1.78 3.71 9.42
CA ILE A 45 -2.24 2.33 9.22
C ILE A 45 -2.80 1.81 10.53
N ARG A 46 -4.08 1.43 10.56
CA ARG A 46 -4.76 0.96 11.75
C ARG A 46 -5.45 -0.39 11.52
N GLY A 47 -4.84 -1.45 12.04
CA GLY A 47 -5.36 -2.82 12.03
C GLY A 47 -5.97 -3.18 13.39
N ASP A 48 -7.06 -2.52 13.77
CA ASP A 48 -7.78 -2.76 15.03
C ASP A 48 -8.96 -3.72 14.88
N ASN A 49 -9.42 -3.96 13.66
CA ASN A 49 -10.50 -4.92 13.36
C ASN A 49 -9.93 -6.20 12.72
N GLU A 50 -9.37 -6.07 11.53
CA GLU A 50 -8.82 -7.19 10.75
C GLU A 50 -7.35 -6.97 10.42
N GLU A 51 -6.67 -8.03 9.94
CA GLU A 51 -5.28 -7.95 9.52
C GLU A 51 -5.11 -7.03 8.30
N ILE A 52 -4.08 -6.19 8.36
CA ILE A 52 -3.54 -5.45 7.21
C ILE A 52 -2.17 -6.03 6.86
N ARG A 53 -2.06 -6.67 5.70
CA ARG A 53 -0.81 -7.24 5.21
C ARG A 53 -0.25 -6.44 4.06
N ILE A 54 1.02 -6.02 4.17
CA ILE A 54 1.76 -5.31 3.13
C ILE A 54 2.84 -6.24 2.60
N GLY A 55 2.67 -6.66 1.35
CA GLY A 55 3.49 -7.65 0.69
C GLY A 55 4.91 -7.16 0.40
N ARG A 56 5.78 -8.13 0.11
CA ARG A 56 7.20 -7.92 -0.18
C ARG A 56 7.45 -6.82 -1.22
N GLY A 57 8.37 -5.90 -0.92
CA GLY A 57 8.79 -4.85 -1.82
C GLY A 57 7.71 -3.81 -2.14
N SER A 58 6.57 -3.84 -1.45
CA SER A 58 5.49 -2.86 -1.64
C SER A 58 5.76 -1.58 -0.86
N ASN A 59 5.24 -0.47 -1.37
CA ASN A 59 5.42 0.83 -0.73
C ASN A 59 4.07 1.54 -0.55
N ILE A 60 3.89 2.10 0.65
CA ILE A 60 2.74 2.92 1.01
C ILE A 60 3.24 4.35 1.17
N GLN A 61 2.96 5.19 0.16
CA GLN A 61 3.53 6.52 0.06
C GLN A 61 2.91 7.52 1.04
N GLU A 62 3.37 8.76 0.98
CA GLU A 62 3.06 9.79 1.97
C GLU A 62 1.57 10.09 2.08
N GLY A 63 1.11 10.25 3.34
CA GLY A 63 -0.25 10.69 3.65
C GLY A 63 -1.35 9.65 3.37
N CYS A 64 -0.99 8.39 3.12
CA CYS A 64 -1.97 7.34 2.94
C CYS A 64 -2.71 7.01 4.25
N VAL A 65 -3.96 6.54 4.12
CA VAL A 65 -4.77 6.04 5.23
C VAL A 65 -5.22 4.62 4.91
N LEU A 66 -4.85 3.65 5.75
CA LEU A 66 -5.22 2.25 5.62
C LEU A 66 -5.98 1.80 6.86
N HIS A 67 -7.19 1.26 6.66
CA HIS A 67 -8.02 0.76 7.75
C HIS A 67 -8.85 -0.45 7.31
N THR A 68 -9.40 -1.17 8.27
CA THR A 68 -10.22 -2.37 8.06
C THR A 68 -11.48 -2.32 8.91
N ASP A 69 -12.58 -2.85 8.36
CA ASP A 69 -13.79 -3.16 9.12
C ASP A 69 -13.85 -4.66 9.45
N PRO A 70 -14.63 -5.08 10.45
CA PRO A 70 -14.85 -6.49 10.74
C PRO A 70 -15.31 -7.28 9.50
N GLY A 71 -14.62 -8.38 9.20
CA GLY A 71 -14.89 -9.22 8.02
C GLY A 71 -14.25 -8.74 6.71
N TYR A 72 -13.52 -7.61 6.73
CA TYR A 72 -12.84 -7.07 5.55
C TYR A 72 -11.34 -6.90 5.79
N PRO A 73 -10.55 -7.98 5.83
CA PRO A 73 -9.10 -7.88 5.94
C PRO A 73 -8.49 -7.17 4.71
N MET A 74 -7.32 -6.57 4.90
CA MET A 74 -6.62 -5.91 3.81
C MET A 74 -5.39 -6.71 3.39
N MET A 75 -5.32 -7.00 2.10
CA MET A 75 -4.20 -7.75 1.50
C MET A 75 -3.58 -6.93 0.37
N ILE A 76 -2.38 -6.43 0.57
CA ILE A 76 -1.58 -5.78 -0.46
C ILE A 76 -0.52 -6.78 -0.92
N GLY A 77 -0.59 -7.20 -2.18
CA GLY A 77 0.32 -8.17 -2.78
C GLY A 77 1.76 -7.65 -2.90
N PRO A 78 2.71 -8.49 -3.31
CA PRO A 78 4.09 -8.08 -3.50
C PRO A 78 4.28 -7.10 -4.66
N GLY A 79 5.24 -6.19 -4.52
CA GLY A 79 5.63 -5.24 -5.56
C GLY A 79 4.55 -4.20 -5.89
N VAL A 80 3.61 -3.94 -4.98
CA VAL A 80 2.56 -2.92 -5.15
C VAL A 80 3.10 -1.54 -4.80
N THR A 81 2.76 -0.57 -5.64
CA THR A 81 2.95 0.85 -5.32
C THR A 81 1.61 1.49 -4.97
N VAL A 82 1.49 1.96 -3.73
CA VAL A 82 0.35 2.79 -3.29
C VAL A 82 0.80 4.24 -3.26
N GLY A 83 0.29 5.04 -4.20
CA GLY A 83 0.67 6.44 -4.39
C GLY A 83 0.24 7.33 -3.23
N HIS A 84 0.76 8.55 -3.22
CA HIS A 84 0.52 9.51 -2.15
C HIS A 84 -0.97 9.77 -1.89
N MET A 85 -1.37 9.97 -0.63
CA MET A 85 -2.73 10.33 -0.20
C MET A 85 -3.82 9.33 -0.63
N VAL A 86 -3.46 8.07 -0.86
CA VAL A 86 -4.43 7.01 -1.16
C VAL A 86 -5.14 6.56 0.12
N MET A 87 -6.46 6.33 0.02
CA MET A 87 -7.23 5.65 1.06
C MET A 87 -7.54 4.21 0.62
N LEU A 88 -7.12 3.24 1.44
CA LEU A 88 -7.51 1.83 1.30
C LEU A 88 -8.32 1.41 2.51
N HIS A 89 -9.46 0.77 2.25
CA HIS A 89 -10.35 0.32 3.31
C HIS A 89 -10.81 -1.12 3.03
N GLY A 90 -10.34 -2.09 3.83
CA GLY A 90 -10.77 -3.49 3.78
C GLY A 90 -10.77 -4.12 2.38
N CYS A 91 -9.71 -3.95 1.60
CA CYS A 91 -9.65 -4.34 0.20
C CYS A 91 -8.46 -5.25 -0.12
N ARG A 92 -8.49 -5.85 -1.30
CA ARG A 92 -7.39 -6.66 -1.84
C ARG A 92 -6.76 -5.99 -3.04
N ILE A 93 -5.42 -5.88 -3.04
CA ILE A 93 -4.64 -5.34 -4.15
C ILE A 93 -3.70 -6.45 -4.66
N GLY A 94 -3.89 -6.88 -5.89
CA GLY A 94 -3.06 -7.90 -6.54
C GLY A 94 -1.62 -7.43 -6.75
N ALA A 95 -0.70 -8.41 -6.85
CA ALA A 95 0.73 -8.16 -7.02
C ALA A 95 1.04 -7.21 -8.18
N GLN A 96 2.16 -6.48 -8.09
CA GLN A 96 2.67 -5.62 -9.15
C GLN A 96 1.68 -4.55 -9.65
N SER A 97 0.66 -4.21 -8.85
CA SER A 97 -0.30 -3.15 -9.19
C SER A 97 0.19 -1.78 -8.76
N LEU A 98 -0.31 -0.75 -9.43
CA LEU A 98 -0.08 0.64 -9.06
C LEU A 98 -1.41 1.32 -8.74
N ILE A 99 -1.52 1.86 -7.53
CA ILE A 99 -2.66 2.67 -7.09
C ILE A 99 -2.25 4.14 -7.18
N GLY A 100 -2.88 4.86 -8.09
CA GLY A 100 -2.56 6.26 -8.36
C GLY A 100 -2.91 7.20 -7.21
N ILE A 101 -2.22 8.34 -7.18
CA ILE A 101 -2.31 9.37 -6.13
C ILE A 101 -3.77 9.75 -5.85
N GLY A 102 -4.13 9.85 -4.55
CA GLY A 102 -5.44 10.31 -4.11
C GLY A 102 -6.60 9.36 -4.38
N SER A 103 -6.34 8.12 -4.82
CA SER A 103 -7.41 7.15 -5.07
C SER A 103 -8.02 6.63 -3.77
N ILE A 104 -9.29 6.17 -3.86
CA ILE A 104 -10.05 5.60 -2.75
C ILE A 104 -10.51 4.21 -3.17
N ILE A 105 -10.19 3.18 -2.37
CA ILE A 105 -10.61 1.80 -2.62
C ILE A 105 -11.31 1.28 -1.36
N LEU A 106 -12.58 0.86 -1.51
CA LEU A 106 -13.48 0.56 -0.40
C LEU A 106 -13.58 -0.95 -0.10
N ASN A 107 -14.32 -1.29 0.98
CA ASN A 107 -14.47 -2.64 1.52
C ASN A 107 -14.81 -3.70 0.47
N GLY A 108 -14.11 -4.82 0.54
CA GLY A 108 -14.35 -5.96 -0.33
C GLY A 108 -13.99 -5.75 -1.80
N ALA A 109 -13.43 -4.58 -2.17
CA ALA A 109 -12.92 -4.40 -3.52
C ALA A 109 -11.71 -5.31 -3.76
N ASP A 110 -11.64 -5.95 -4.94
CA ASP A 110 -10.56 -6.84 -5.35
C ASP A 110 -9.92 -6.32 -6.65
N ILE A 111 -8.70 -5.86 -6.55
CA ILE A 111 -7.91 -5.36 -7.68
C ILE A 111 -7.00 -6.49 -8.15
N GLY A 112 -7.23 -6.97 -9.38
CA GLY A 112 -6.40 -8.00 -10.00
C GLY A 112 -4.96 -7.56 -10.19
N GLU A 113 -4.04 -8.53 -10.23
CA GLU A 113 -2.59 -8.28 -10.37
C GLU A 113 -2.23 -7.48 -11.62
N GLY A 114 -1.15 -6.73 -11.57
CA GLY A 114 -0.64 -5.94 -12.67
C GLY A 114 -1.59 -4.85 -13.14
N SER A 115 -2.53 -4.40 -12.29
CA SER A 115 -3.49 -3.35 -12.64
C SER A 115 -2.97 -1.95 -12.27
N LEU A 116 -3.42 -0.96 -13.05
CA LEU A 116 -3.15 0.45 -12.80
C LEU A 116 -4.45 1.17 -12.50
N ILE A 117 -4.61 1.62 -11.28
CA ILE A 117 -5.68 2.52 -10.85
C ILE A 117 -5.16 3.95 -11.01
N GLY A 118 -5.79 4.74 -11.88
CA GLY A 118 -5.36 6.12 -12.14
C GLY A 118 -5.60 7.03 -10.94
N ALA A 119 -4.94 8.18 -10.92
CA ALA A 119 -5.07 9.14 -9.82
C ALA A 119 -6.53 9.58 -9.60
N ASN A 120 -6.90 9.84 -8.34
CA ASN A 120 -8.26 10.25 -7.93
C ASN A 120 -9.38 9.31 -8.38
N THR A 121 -9.09 8.03 -8.54
CA THR A 121 -10.10 7.02 -8.90
C THR A 121 -10.79 6.51 -7.63
N LEU A 122 -12.13 6.39 -7.68
CA LEU A 122 -12.93 5.74 -6.64
C LEU A 122 -13.31 4.32 -7.07
N ILE A 123 -12.86 3.32 -6.32
CA ILE A 123 -13.32 1.93 -6.46
C ILE A 123 -14.35 1.64 -5.37
N PRO A 124 -15.63 1.46 -5.73
CA PRO A 124 -16.70 1.16 -4.78
C PRO A 124 -16.53 -0.18 -4.09
N GLU A 125 -17.28 -0.37 -3.00
CA GLU A 125 -17.35 -1.63 -2.24
C GLU A 125 -17.67 -2.83 -3.12
N GLY A 126 -17.01 -3.96 -2.84
CA GLY A 126 -17.22 -5.22 -3.52
C GLY A 126 -16.86 -5.23 -5.01
N LYS A 127 -16.28 -4.16 -5.53
CA LYS A 127 -15.93 -4.07 -6.95
C LYS A 127 -14.74 -4.98 -7.27
N VAL A 128 -14.92 -5.87 -8.25
CA VAL A 128 -13.84 -6.70 -8.81
C VAL A 128 -13.29 -6.05 -10.07
N ILE A 129 -11.98 -5.85 -10.09
CA ILE A 129 -11.22 -5.37 -11.25
C ILE A 129 -10.38 -6.54 -11.78
N PRO A 130 -10.54 -6.95 -13.04
CA PRO A 130 -9.73 -8.01 -13.63
C PRO A 130 -8.22 -7.69 -13.60
N PRO A 131 -7.35 -8.70 -13.62
CA PRO A 131 -5.91 -8.49 -13.78
C PRO A 131 -5.58 -7.63 -15.00
N ARG A 132 -4.45 -6.92 -14.94
CA ARG A 132 -3.93 -6.08 -16.02
C ARG A 132 -4.95 -5.07 -16.57
N SER A 133 -5.71 -4.47 -15.68
CA SER A 133 -6.69 -3.45 -16.05
C SER A 133 -6.17 -2.04 -15.79
N MET A 134 -6.36 -1.14 -16.75
CA MET A 134 -6.28 0.31 -16.52
C MET A 134 -7.65 0.82 -16.13
N VAL A 135 -7.73 1.43 -14.92
CA VAL A 135 -9.00 1.93 -14.36
C VAL A 135 -8.90 3.42 -14.08
N LEU A 136 -9.90 4.18 -14.56
CA LEU A 136 -9.96 5.63 -14.36
C LEU A 136 -11.36 6.06 -13.90
N GLY A 137 -11.41 7.16 -13.15
CA GLY A 137 -12.64 7.90 -12.86
C GLY A 137 -13.24 7.66 -11.48
N SER A 138 -14.31 8.39 -11.20
CA SER A 138 -15.08 8.31 -9.95
C SER A 138 -16.59 8.26 -10.29
N PRO A 139 -17.21 7.06 -10.26
CA PRO A 139 -16.63 5.75 -9.98
C PRO A 139 -15.69 5.22 -11.06
N GLY A 140 -14.71 4.41 -10.65
CA GLY A 140 -13.69 3.83 -11.52
C GLY A 140 -14.25 2.83 -12.55
N ARG A 141 -13.78 2.95 -13.78
CA ARG A 141 -14.15 2.06 -14.89
C ARG A 141 -12.90 1.54 -15.58
N VAL A 142 -12.89 0.27 -15.94
CA VAL A 142 -11.85 -0.30 -16.81
C VAL A 142 -11.92 0.40 -18.17
N VAL A 143 -10.82 1.04 -18.55
CA VAL A 143 -10.73 1.75 -19.84
C VAL A 143 -9.96 0.97 -20.90
N ARG A 144 -9.02 0.12 -20.48
CA ARG A 144 -8.33 -0.82 -21.36
C ARG A 144 -7.62 -1.93 -20.58
N GLU A 145 -7.24 -2.98 -21.26
CA GLU A 145 -6.29 -3.97 -20.77
C GLU A 145 -4.85 -3.44 -20.92
N LEU A 146 -3.99 -3.83 -19.99
CA LEU A 146 -2.56 -3.49 -19.97
C LEU A 146 -1.72 -4.62 -20.56
N SER A 147 -0.75 -4.28 -21.38
CA SER A 147 0.26 -5.22 -21.85
C SER A 147 1.26 -5.58 -20.74
N GLU A 148 2.02 -6.66 -20.92
CA GLU A 148 3.11 -7.01 -20.02
C GLU A 148 4.18 -5.90 -19.96
N GLU A 149 4.42 -5.21 -21.06
CA GLU A 149 5.32 -4.06 -21.12
C GLU A 149 4.82 -2.86 -20.29
N ASP A 150 3.51 -2.58 -20.33
CA ASP A 150 2.88 -1.57 -19.48
C ASP A 150 3.12 -1.90 -18.01
N VAL A 151 2.84 -3.15 -17.60
CA VAL A 151 3.04 -3.62 -16.21
C VAL A 151 4.51 -3.52 -15.82
N ALA A 152 5.43 -4.02 -16.64
CA ALA A 152 6.86 -3.95 -16.38
C ALA A 152 7.35 -2.50 -16.18
N ARG A 153 6.83 -1.56 -16.97
CA ARG A 153 7.20 -0.14 -16.88
C ARG A 153 6.80 0.51 -15.56
N PHE A 154 5.54 0.34 -15.11
CA PHE A 154 5.13 1.01 -13.87
C PHE A 154 5.54 0.24 -12.61
N SER A 155 5.72 -1.08 -12.67
CA SER A 155 6.20 -1.88 -11.54
C SER A 155 7.64 -1.52 -11.12
N GLN A 156 8.44 -0.90 -12.00
CA GLN A 156 9.74 -0.32 -11.65
C GLN A 156 9.65 0.71 -10.51
N ALA A 157 8.47 1.29 -10.28
CA ALA A 157 8.27 2.18 -9.14
C ALA A 157 8.53 1.46 -7.81
N ALA A 158 8.03 0.23 -7.63
CA ALA A 158 8.26 -0.55 -6.41
C ALA A 158 9.76 -0.83 -6.18
N VAL A 159 10.50 -1.19 -7.24
CA VAL A 159 11.94 -1.42 -7.16
C VAL A 159 12.68 -0.15 -6.69
N ARG A 160 12.37 1.01 -7.30
CA ARG A 160 12.96 2.30 -6.89
C ARG A 160 12.64 2.64 -5.42
N TYR A 161 11.44 2.28 -4.93
CA TYR A 161 11.08 2.53 -3.54
C TYR A 161 11.82 1.60 -2.56
N VAL A 162 12.21 0.39 -2.97
CA VAL A 162 13.12 -0.46 -2.20
C VAL A 162 14.50 0.20 -2.08
N GLU A 163 15.06 0.72 -3.16
CA GLU A 163 16.33 1.46 -3.14
C GLU A 163 16.24 2.74 -2.30
N ASN A 164 15.13 3.47 -2.44
CA ASN A 164 14.88 4.70 -1.70
C ASN A 164 14.80 4.47 -0.19
N TRP A 165 14.02 3.50 0.29
CA TRP A 165 13.90 3.30 1.73
C TRP A 165 15.25 2.87 2.34
N GLN A 166 16.08 2.10 1.62
CA GLN A 166 17.41 1.74 2.09
C GLN A 166 18.29 2.99 2.26
N ARG A 167 18.25 3.91 1.29
CA ARG A 167 18.93 5.19 1.37
C ARG A 167 18.43 6.05 2.53
N PHE A 168 17.10 6.16 2.71
CA PHE A 168 16.52 6.92 3.82
C PHE A 168 16.90 6.33 5.16
N LYS A 169 16.84 5.01 5.31
CA LYS A 169 17.23 4.32 6.54
C LYS A 169 18.68 4.57 6.93
N ALA A 170 19.57 4.68 5.93
CA ALA A 170 21.00 4.91 6.14
C ALA A 170 21.38 6.38 6.35
N GLN A 171 20.68 7.32 5.74
CA GLN A 171 21.14 8.69 5.58
C GLN A 171 20.20 9.77 6.15
N LEU A 172 18.92 9.44 6.43
CA LEU A 172 17.98 10.42 6.95
C LEU A 172 18.40 10.86 8.36
N GLN A 173 18.64 12.14 8.54
CA GLN A 173 18.95 12.75 9.83
C GLN A 173 18.15 14.05 10.01
N PRO A 174 17.76 14.41 11.24
CA PRO A 174 17.27 15.74 11.52
C PRO A 174 18.30 16.79 11.09
N GLN A 175 17.85 17.83 10.42
CA GLN A 175 18.72 18.98 10.15
C GLN A 175 18.85 19.74 11.46
N GLY A 176 20.06 19.84 11.99
CA GLY A 176 20.35 20.68 13.18
C GLY A 176 20.09 22.16 12.87
N ASP A 177 19.75 22.91 13.91
CA ASP A 177 19.65 24.39 13.86
C ASP A 177 21.01 25.03 13.55
#